data_ad7a088b6425327210a5399d3553caf7
#
_entry.id   ad7a088b6425327210a5399d3553caf7
#
_cell.length_a   1.000
_cell.length_b   1.000
_cell.length_c   1.000
_cell.angle_alpha   90.00
_cell.angle_beta   90.00
_cell.angle_gamma   90.00
#
_symmetry.space_group_name_H-M   'P 1'
#
loop_
_entity.id
_entity.type
_entity.pdbx_description
1 polymer ?
#
loop_
_entity_poly.entity_id
_entity_poly.type
_entity_poly.pdbx_seq_one_letter_code
_entity_poly.pdbx_strand_id
1 'polypeptide(L)'
;MEGVSRDERFVQALTASQGRLLAYIFCLLGNVHDANTVLQETNLVLWRKIETFPEVHSFDAWSREIAYYQALAFLRDRKRDKLIFSQEAINAVWERRNEAEFDERRLALRDCVSQLRGEKREVIQKFYMENMRVRQIAVELGKSEGAIKMSLKRVRLALMNCVNKRMELAG
;
A
#
# COMPACT_ATOMS: atom_id res chain seq x y z
N MET A 1 17.94 0.91 35.43
CA MET A 1 17.19 1.24 34.20
C MET A 1 16.98 -0.07 33.47
N GLU A 2 15.79 -0.66 33.60
CA GLU A 2 15.44 -1.89 32.88
C GLU A 2 15.41 -1.59 31.39
N GLY A 3 16.22 -2.32 30.63
CA GLY A 3 16.23 -2.18 29.17
C GLY A 3 14.89 -2.64 28.61
N VAL A 4 14.36 -1.92 27.64
CA VAL A 4 13.15 -2.28 26.87
C VAL A 4 13.25 -3.72 26.40
N SER A 5 12.29 -4.57 26.71
CA SER A 5 12.31 -5.99 26.35
C SER A 5 12.31 -6.17 24.82
N ARG A 6 12.72 -7.35 24.34
CA ARG A 6 12.65 -7.67 22.90
C ARG A 6 11.23 -7.55 22.38
N ASP A 7 10.26 -8.02 23.15
CA ASP A 7 8.84 -7.98 22.79
C ASP A 7 8.32 -6.55 22.69
N GLU A 8 8.69 -5.67 23.61
CA GLU A 8 8.32 -4.26 23.56
C GLU A 8 8.92 -3.56 22.33
N ARG A 9 10.20 -3.80 22.04
CA ARG A 9 10.86 -3.27 20.82
C ARG A 9 10.19 -3.76 19.55
N PHE A 10 9.84 -5.05 19.52
CA PHE A 10 9.12 -5.63 18.39
C PHE A 10 7.74 -4.99 18.21
N VAL A 11 6.94 -4.86 19.27
CA VAL A 11 5.60 -4.24 19.21
C VAL A 11 5.70 -2.79 18.77
N GLN A 12 6.67 -2.03 19.27
CA GLN A 12 6.91 -0.65 18.83
C GLN A 12 7.24 -0.57 17.33
N ALA A 13 8.19 -1.40 16.85
CA ALA A 13 8.57 -1.45 15.45
C ALA A 13 7.41 -1.88 14.54
N LEU A 14 6.66 -2.91 14.97
CA LEU A 14 5.48 -3.39 14.26
C LEU A 14 4.43 -2.29 14.13
N THR A 15 4.10 -1.62 15.24
CA THR A 15 3.10 -0.55 15.25
C THR A 15 3.51 0.64 14.38
N ALA A 16 4.76 1.07 14.48
CA ALA A 16 5.30 2.17 13.69
C ALA A 16 5.32 1.85 12.17
N SER A 17 5.46 0.59 11.79
CA SER A 17 5.56 0.17 10.38
C SER A 17 4.22 -0.11 9.69
N GLN A 18 3.10 -0.25 10.43
CA GLN A 18 1.83 -0.75 9.87
C GLN A 18 1.36 0.01 8.63
N GLY A 19 1.39 1.35 8.66
CA GLY A 19 0.96 2.16 7.52
C GLY A 19 1.83 1.97 6.28
N ARG A 20 3.16 1.87 6.48
CA ARG A 20 4.12 1.64 5.40
C ARG A 20 3.98 0.23 4.82
N LEU A 21 3.84 -0.77 5.69
CA LEU A 21 3.70 -2.16 5.29
C LEU A 21 2.38 -2.38 4.51
N LEU A 22 1.28 -1.76 4.97
CA LEU A 22 0.01 -1.77 4.22
C LEU A 22 0.17 -1.14 2.83
N ALA A 23 0.83 0.00 2.74
CA ALA A 23 1.06 0.66 1.46
C ALA A 23 1.95 -0.17 0.52
N TYR A 24 2.96 -0.85 1.06
CA TYR A 24 3.81 -1.78 0.30
C TYR A 24 2.98 -2.95 -0.28
N ILE A 25 2.19 -3.62 0.56
CA ILE A 25 1.33 -4.73 0.15
C ILE A 25 0.28 -4.25 -0.86
N PHE A 26 -0.28 -3.05 -0.64
CA PHE A 26 -1.20 -2.45 -1.58
C PHE A 26 -0.57 -2.19 -2.96
N CYS A 27 0.66 -1.74 -3.02
CA CYS A 27 1.39 -1.61 -4.30
C CYS A 27 1.55 -2.98 -5.01
N LEU A 28 1.73 -4.06 -4.27
CA LEU A 28 1.83 -5.41 -4.83
C LEU A 28 0.48 -5.91 -5.39
N LEU A 29 -0.62 -5.70 -4.65
CA LEU A 29 -1.92 -6.32 -4.93
C LEU A 29 -2.93 -5.39 -5.62
N GLY A 30 -2.77 -4.07 -5.48
CA GLY A 30 -3.63 -3.03 -6.07
C GLY A 30 -5.04 -2.95 -5.51
N ASN A 31 -5.31 -3.62 -4.41
CA ASN A 31 -6.61 -3.71 -3.75
C ASN A 31 -6.45 -3.56 -2.24
N VAL A 32 -7.20 -2.63 -1.64
CA VAL A 32 -7.07 -2.33 -0.21
C VAL A 32 -7.59 -3.46 0.68
N HIS A 33 -8.65 -4.16 0.26
CA HIS A 33 -9.19 -5.27 1.04
C HIS A 33 -8.22 -6.47 1.05
N ASP A 34 -7.71 -6.84 -0.12
CA ASP A 34 -6.70 -7.88 -0.25
C ASP A 34 -5.42 -7.50 0.51
N ALA A 35 -5.00 -6.22 0.44
CA ALA A 35 -3.83 -5.74 1.16
C ALA A 35 -4.00 -5.83 2.69
N ASN A 36 -5.17 -5.50 3.23
CA ASN A 36 -5.46 -5.67 4.65
C ASN A 36 -5.44 -7.14 5.08
N THR A 37 -5.98 -8.05 4.26
CA THR A 37 -5.93 -9.48 4.52
C THR A 37 -4.49 -9.97 4.61
N VAL A 38 -3.66 -9.62 3.61
CA VAL A 38 -2.24 -10.00 3.59
C VAL A 38 -1.44 -9.33 4.71
N LEU A 39 -1.80 -8.10 5.10
CA LEU A 39 -1.18 -7.44 6.25
C LEU A 39 -1.42 -8.21 7.55
N GLN A 40 -2.64 -8.68 7.77
CA GLN A 40 -2.97 -9.50 8.96
C GLN A 40 -2.16 -10.80 8.97
N GLU A 41 -2.11 -11.51 7.85
CA GLU A 41 -1.30 -12.73 7.73
C GLU A 41 0.21 -12.44 7.93
N THR A 42 0.70 -11.34 7.38
CA THR A 42 2.07 -10.89 7.58
C THR A 42 2.36 -10.63 9.06
N ASN A 43 1.48 -9.93 9.78
CA ASN A 43 1.63 -9.65 11.19
C ASN A 43 1.70 -10.94 12.03
N LEU A 44 0.88 -11.94 11.72
CA LEU A 44 0.93 -13.25 12.38
C LEU A 44 2.26 -13.98 12.13
N VAL A 45 2.79 -13.90 10.92
CA VAL A 45 4.09 -14.51 10.59
C VAL A 45 5.22 -13.77 11.29
N LEU A 46 5.20 -12.44 11.31
CA LEU A 46 6.17 -11.61 12.03
C LEU A 46 6.19 -11.94 13.53
N TRP A 47 5.01 -12.08 14.15
CA TRP A 47 4.88 -12.47 15.55
C TRP A 47 5.47 -13.86 15.82
N ARG A 48 5.16 -14.85 14.97
CA ARG A 48 5.73 -16.21 15.11
C ARG A 48 7.23 -16.25 14.95
N LYS A 49 7.80 -15.29 14.27
CA LYS A 49 9.23 -15.15 14.01
C LYS A 49 9.92 -14.12 14.90
N ILE A 50 9.30 -13.71 16.02
CA ILE A 50 9.82 -12.66 16.90
C ILE A 50 11.24 -12.99 17.42
N GLU A 51 11.56 -14.27 17.61
CA GLU A 51 12.90 -14.68 18.03
C GLU A 51 13.98 -14.41 16.97
N THR A 52 13.58 -14.36 15.71
CA THR A 52 14.44 -14.00 14.58
C THR A 52 14.41 -12.52 14.24
N PHE A 53 13.72 -11.72 15.08
CA PHE A 53 13.69 -10.27 14.92
C PHE A 53 15.11 -9.72 14.94
N PRO A 54 15.56 -9.10 13.83
CA PRO A 54 16.95 -8.73 13.68
C PRO A 54 17.31 -7.58 14.61
N GLU A 55 18.33 -7.79 15.42
CA GLU A 55 18.89 -6.71 16.26
C GLU A 55 19.72 -5.71 15.44
N VAL A 56 20.14 -6.09 14.24
CA VAL A 56 21.10 -5.36 13.40
C VAL A 56 20.50 -4.90 12.07
N HIS A 57 19.37 -5.45 11.64
CA HIS A 57 18.75 -5.14 10.34
C HIS A 57 17.47 -4.32 10.53
N SER A 58 17.17 -3.46 9.55
CA SER A 58 15.93 -2.67 9.55
C SER A 58 14.70 -3.56 9.62
N PHE A 59 13.84 -3.35 10.62
CA PHE A 59 12.53 -4.00 10.72
C PHE A 59 11.73 -3.86 9.42
N ASP A 60 11.81 -2.71 8.78
CA ASP A 60 11.13 -2.44 7.52
C ASP A 60 11.57 -3.37 6.38
N ALA A 61 12.87 -3.62 6.24
CA ALA A 61 13.38 -4.52 5.21
C ALA A 61 12.91 -5.96 5.46
N TRP A 62 13.06 -6.43 6.70
CA TRP A 62 12.65 -7.77 7.11
C TRP A 62 11.13 -7.98 6.99
N SER A 63 10.31 -7.04 7.45
CA SER A 63 8.85 -7.14 7.38
C SER A 63 8.34 -7.08 5.93
N ARG A 64 8.96 -6.28 5.05
CA ARG A 64 8.62 -6.25 3.62
C ARG A 64 8.93 -7.54 2.90
N GLU A 65 10.06 -8.17 3.23
CA GLU A 65 10.40 -9.47 2.65
C GLU A 65 9.32 -10.52 3.00
N ILE A 66 8.92 -10.59 4.27
CA ILE A 66 7.84 -11.48 4.70
C ILE A 66 6.52 -11.13 3.99
N ALA A 67 6.17 -9.85 3.93
CA ALA A 67 4.95 -9.38 3.26
C ALA A 67 4.92 -9.73 1.78
N TYR A 68 6.05 -9.66 1.09
CA TYR A 68 6.16 -10.07 -0.30
C TYR A 68 5.80 -11.55 -0.51
N TYR A 69 6.37 -12.44 0.31
CA TYR A 69 6.04 -13.87 0.21
C TYR A 69 4.59 -14.18 0.59
N GLN A 70 4.03 -13.45 1.57
CA GLN A 70 2.60 -13.57 1.90
C GLN A 70 1.71 -13.09 0.72
N ALA A 71 2.07 -12.01 0.04
CA ALA A 71 1.36 -11.54 -1.14
C ALA A 71 1.41 -12.55 -2.29
N LEU A 72 2.56 -13.18 -2.54
CA LEU A 72 2.69 -14.24 -3.54
C LEU A 72 1.85 -15.47 -3.19
N ALA A 73 1.86 -15.90 -1.93
CA ALA A 73 1.03 -17.02 -1.46
C ALA A 73 -0.47 -16.70 -1.66
N PHE A 74 -0.90 -15.52 -1.26
CA PHE A 74 -2.27 -15.04 -1.42
C PHE A 74 -2.74 -15.04 -2.89
N LEU A 75 -1.89 -14.58 -3.82
CA LEU A 75 -2.21 -14.57 -5.25
C LEU A 75 -2.34 -15.98 -5.81
N ARG A 76 -1.41 -16.89 -5.44
CA ARG A 76 -1.45 -18.30 -5.84
C ARG A 76 -2.74 -18.98 -5.38
N ASP A 77 -3.13 -18.79 -4.12
CA ASP A 77 -4.33 -19.42 -3.55
C ASP A 77 -5.61 -18.92 -4.20
N ARG A 78 -5.61 -17.68 -4.69
CA ARG A 78 -6.73 -17.09 -5.43
C ARG A 78 -6.66 -17.26 -6.95
N LYS A 79 -5.71 -18.04 -7.46
CA LYS A 79 -5.50 -18.25 -8.92
C LYS A 79 -5.40 -16.92 -9.68
N ARG A 80 -4.75 -15.92 -9.07
CA ARG A 80 -4.50 -14.62 -9.68
C ARG A 80 -3.05 -14.58 -10.16
N ASP A 81 -2.84 -14.34 -11.43
CA ASP A 81 -1.57 -14.62 -12.09
C ASP A 81 -0.47 -13.56 -11.91
N LYS A 82 -0.75 -12.36 -11.39
CA LYS A 82 0.27 -11.29 -11.44
C LYS A 82 0.18 -10.28 -10.29
N LEU A 83 1.35 -9.95 -9.77
CA LEU A 83 1.59 -8.71 -9.03
C LEU A 83 1.34 -7.50 -9.94
N ILE A 84 0.84 -6.39 -9.39
CA ILE A 84 0.66 -5.14 -10.15
C ILE A 84 2.00 -4.49 -10.48
N PHE A 85 2.92 -4.51 -9.52
CA PHE A 85 4.31 -4.06 -9.71
C PHE A 85 5.27 -5.15 -9.25
N SER A 86 6.43 -5.23 -9.87
CA SER A 86 7.48 -6.15 -9.41
C SER A 86 8.07 -5.68 -8.07
N GLN A 87 8.62 -6.62 -7.31
CA GLN A 87 9.27 -6.33 -6.04
C GLN A 87 10.41 -5.32 -6.20
N GLU A 88 11.20 -5.46 -7.26
CA GLU A 88 12.34 -4.59 -7.54
C GLU A 88 11.89 -3.15 -7.80
N ALA A 89 10.81 -2.96 -8.58
CA ALA A 89 10.27 -1.64 -8.86
C ALA A 89 9.76 -0.96 -7.59
N ILE A 90 9.12 -1.70 -6.69
CA ILE A 90 8.63 -1.16 -5.43
C ILE A 90 9.79 -0.87 -4.49
N ASN A 91 10.74 -1.78 -4.34
CA ASN A 91 11.90 -1.59 -3.47
C ASN A 91 12.74 -0.39 -3.91
N ALA A 92 12.98 -0.22 -5.21
CA ALA A 92 13.73 0.93 -5.74
C ALA A 92 13.10 2.29 -5.37
N VAL A 93 11.78 2.35 -5.25
CA VAL A 93 11.06 3.56 -4.77
C VAL A 93 11.14 3.66 -3.26
N TRP A 94 11.05 2.55 -2.54
CA TRP A 94 10.99 2.49 -1.08
C TRP A 94 12.32 2.84 -0.41
N GLU A 95 13.44 2.35 -0.96
CA GLU A 95 14.79 2.58 -0.44
C GLU A 95 15.24 4.05 -0.53
N ARG A 96 14.59 4.85 -1.39
CA ARG A 96 14.91 6.27 -1.59
C ARG A 96 14.17 7.21 -0.64
N ARG A 97 13.30 6.71 0.24
CA ARG A 97 12.41 7.55 1.06
C ARG A 97 12.69 7.39 2.55
N ASN A 98 12.71 8.51 3.27
CA ASN A 98 12.68 8.49 4.73
C ASN A 98 11.22 8.37 5.24
N GLU A 99 11.06 8.01 6.51
CA GLU A 99 9.75 7.80 7.14
C GLU A 99 8.90 9.07 7.21
N ALA A 100 9.51 10.20 7.52
CA ALA A 100 8.82 11.48 7.61
C ALA A 100 8.22 11.88 6.25
N GLU A 101 8.99 11.76 5.17
CA GLU A 101 8.50 12.03 3.81
C GLU A 101 7.34 11.11 3.42
N PHE A 102 7.34 9.85 3.87
CA PHE A 102 6.25 8.92 3.60
C PHE A 102 4.95 9.38 4.26
N ASP A 103 4.98 9.77 5.53
CA ASP A 103 3.81 10.22 6.26
C ASP A 103 3.27 11.54 5.72
N GLU A 104 4.13 12.48 5.37
CA GLU A 104 3.76 13.74 4.72
C GLU A 104 3.06 13.49 3.38
N ARG A 105 3.61 12.62 2.53
CA ARG A 105 2.99 12.24 1.25
C ARG A 105 1.66 11.54 1.44
N ARG A 106 1.51 10.72 2.47
CA ARG A 106 0.24 10.05 2.81
C ARG A 106 -0.83 11.06 3.21
N LEU A 107 -0.49 12.05 4.03
CA LEU A 107 -1.40 13.14 4.40
C LEU A 107 -1.79 13.97 3.17
N ALA A 108 -0.81 14.37 2.36
CA ALA A 108 -1.04 15.10 1.12
C ALA A 108 -1.94 14.32 0.16
N LEU A 109 -1.74 13.00 0.02
CA LEU A 109 -2.60 12.15 -0.81
C LEU A 109 -4.04 12.12 -0.30
N ARG A 110 -4.25 11.96 1.01
CA ARG A 110 -5.58 11.98 1.63
C ARG A 110 -6.32 13.27 1.30
N ASP A 111 -5.64 14.39 1.41
CA ASP A 111 -6.21 15.70 1.10
C ASP A 111 -6.51 15.86 -0.39
N CYS A 112 -5.63 15.38 -1.27
CA CYS A 112 -5.88 15.39 -2.72
C CYS A 112 -7.07 14.50 -3.11
N VAL A 113 -7.21 13.33 -2.48
CA VAL A 113 -8.37 12.43 -2.71
C VAL A 113 -9.67 13.07 -2.24
N SER A 114 -9.66 13.78 -1.10
CA SER A 114 -10.86 14.47 -0.59
C SER A 114 -11.38 15.56 -1.53
N GLN A 115 -10.50 16.13 -2.34
CA GLN A 115 -10.84 17.16 -3.34
C GLN A 115 -11.38 16.61 -4.65
N LEU A 116 -11.27 15.29 -4.87
CA LEU A 116 -11.87 14.67 -6.06
C LEU A 116 -13.39 14.82 -6.03
N ARG A 117 -13.98 15.15 -7.18
CA ARG A 117 -15.42 15.32 -7.35
C ARG A 117 -15.93 14.55 -8.57
N GLY A 118 -17.25 14.31 -8.59
CA GLY A 118 -17.94 13.66 -9.70
C GLY A 118 -17.35 12.28 -10.03
N GLU A 119 -17.35 11.93 -11.29
CA GLU A 119 -16.93 10.64 -11.81
C GLU A 119 -15.52 10.22 -11.34
N LYS A 120 -14.60 11.17 -11.22
CA LYS A 120 -13.24 10.89 -10.76
C LYS A 120 -13.22 10.28 -9.37
N ARG A 121 -14.02 10.83 -8.44
CA ARG A 121 -14.18 10.33 -7.08
C ARG A 121 -14.85 8.96 -7.09
N GLU A 122 -15.91 8.82 -7.87
CA GLU A 122 -16.68 7.58 -7.96
C GLU A 122 -15.85 6.41 -8.48
N VAL A 123 -15.09 6.61 -9.56
CA VAL A 123 -14.23 5.58 -10.13
C VAL A 123 -13.12 5.15 -9.14
N ILE A 124 -12.50 6.09 -8.43
CA ILE A 124 -11.50 5.78 -7.41
C ILE A 124 -12.12 5.02 -6.24
N GLN A 125 -13.27 5.46 -5.75
CA GLN A 125 -13.98 4.81 -4.64
C GLN A 125 -14.35 3.38 -5.01
N LYS A 126 -15.01 3.16 -6.15
CA LYS A 126 -15.41 1.83 -6.61
C LYS A 126 -14.22 0.89 -6.81
N PHE A 127 -13.12 1.41 -7.40
CA PHE A 127 -11.95 0.58 -7.68
C PHE A 127 -11.15 0.23 -6.41
N TYR A 128 -10.87 1.22 -5.54
CA TYR A 128 -9.97 1.05 -4.41
C TYR A 128 -10.65 0.72 -3.09
N MET A 129 -11.87 1.24 -2.84
CA MET A 129 -12.57 1.04 -1.56
C MET A 129 -13.60 -0.09 -1.65
N GLU A 130 -14.35 -0.17 -2.77
CA GLU A 130 -15.41 -1.17 -2.97
C GLU A 130 -14.90 -2.44 -3.65
N ASN A 131 -13.61 -2.50 -4.01
CA ASN A 131 -12.97 -3.66 -4.62
C ASN A 131 -13.60 -4.12 -5.96
N MET A 132 -14.20 -3.21 -6.69
CA MET A 132 -14.83 -3.53 -7.95
C MET A 132 -13.81 -3.73 -9.08
N ARG A 133 -14.03 -4.75 -9.92
CA ARG A 133 -13.23 -4.92 -11.14
C ARG A 133 -13.61 -3.85 -12.17
N VAL A 134 -12.67 -3.48 -13.02
CA VAL A 134 -12.91 -2.51 -14.11
C VAL A 134 -14.18 -2.82 -14.89
N ARG A 135 -14.44 -4.11 -15.20
CA ARG A 135 -15.64 -4.54 -15.91
C ARG A 135 -16.93 -4.22 -15.13
N GLN A 136 -16.92 -4.43 -13.82
CA GLN A 136 -18.10 -4.15 -12.97
C GLN A 136 -18.37 -2.64 -12.91
N ILE A 137 -17.31 -1.83 -12.74
CA ILE A 137 -17.40 -0.36 -12.74
C ILE A 137 -17.94 0.11 -14.10
N ALA A 138 -17.45 -0.48 -15.20
CA ALA A 138 -17.88 -0.14 -16.55
C ALA A 138 -19.39 -0.38 -16.75
N VAL A 139 -19.90 -1.53 -16.31
CA VAL A 139 -21.33 -1.86 -16.36
C VAL A 139 -22.14 -0.88 -15.51
N GLU A 140 -21.72 -0.63 -14.28
CA GLU A 140 -22.47 0.22 -13.34
C GLU A 140 -22.53 1.68 -13.77
N LEU A 141 -21.41 2.19 -14.37
CA LEU A 141 -21.37 3.57 -14.88
C LEU A 141 -21.82 3.72 -16.35
N GLY A 142 -22.27 2.64 -16.98
CA GLY A 142 -22.69 2.65 -18.40
C GLY A 142 -21.56 3.03 -19.36
N LYS A 143 -20.33 2.59 -19.07
CA LYS A 143 -19.12 2.93 -19.84
C LYS A 143 -18.39 1.71 -20.37
N SER A 144 -17.47 1.92 -21.31
CA SER A 144 -16.56 0.86 -21.74
C SER A 144 -15.45 0.62 -20.72
N GLU A 145 -14.92 -0.60 -20.63
CA GLU A 145 -13.75 -0.90 -19.79
C GLU A 145 -12.54 -0.02 -20.13
N GLY A 146 -12.36 0.28 -21.43
CA GLY A 146 -11.31 1.21 -21.90
C GLY A 146 -11.48 2.60 -21.30
N ALA A 147 -12.70 3.13 -21.25
CA ALA A 147 -12.99 4.43 -20.66
C ALA A 147 -12.67 4.44 -19.16
N ILE A 148 -13.04 3.38 -18.41
CA ILE A 148 -12.71 3.26 -16.98
C ILE A 148 -11.20 3.18 -16.76
N LYS A 149 -10.46 2.37 -17.54
CA LYS A 149 -8.98 2.30 -17.47
C LYS A 149 -8.35 3.67 -17.71
N MET A 150 -8.83 4.41 -18.69
CA MET A 150 -8.35 5.76 -18.97
C MET A 150 -8.70 6.76 -17.87
N SER A 151 -9.90 6.68 -17.29
CA SER A 151 -10.31 7.50 -16.15
C SER A 151 -9.40 7.24 -14.95
N LEU A 152 -9.15 5.98 -14.58
CA LEU A 152 -8.21 5.59 -13.51
C LEU A 152 -6.80 6.14 -13.77
N LYS A 153 -6.29 6.02 -15.00
CA LYS A 153 -4.99 6.57 -15.37
C LYS A 153 -4.91 8.08 -15.17
N ARG A 154 -5.92 8.81 -15.66
CA ARG A 154 -5.98 10.28 -15.53
C ARG A 154 -6.08 10.73 -14.07
N VAL A 155 -6.89 10.05 -13.26
CA VAL A 155 -7.02 10.38 -11.84
C VAL A 155 -5.73 10.11 -11.09
N ARG A 156 -5.05 8.99 -11.35
CA ARG A 156 -3.74 8.69 -10.75
C ARG A 156 -2.71 9.78 -11.06
N LEU A 157 -2.64 10.22 -12.33
CA LEU A 157 -1.75 11.31 -12.73
C LEU A 157 -2.10 12.63 -12.03
N ALA A 158 -3.39 12.96 -11.95
CA ALA A 158 -3.85 14.17 -11.26
C ALA A 158 -3.52 14.13 -9.76
N LEU A 159 -3.70 12.99 -9.10
CA LEU A 159 -3.34 12.80 -7.69
C LEU A 159 -1.83 12.90 -7.48
N MET A 160 -1.03 12.29 -8.35
CA MET A 160 0.44 12.39 -8.30
C MET A 160 0.89 13.84 -8.40
N ASN A 161 0.38 14.61 -9.37
CA ASN A 161 0.71 16.02 -9.54
C ASN A 161 0.26 16.86 -8.34
N CYS A 162 -0.93 16.58 -7.78
CA CYS A 162 -1.44 17.25 -6.59
C CYS A 162 -0.55 17.02 -5.38
N VAL A 163 -0.13 15.77 -5.14
CA VAL A 163 0.77 15.42 -4.02
C VAL A 163 2.12 16.09 -4.19
N ASN A 164 2.74 15.99 -5.37
CA ASN A 164 4.05 16.61 -5.63
C ASN A 164 4.01 18.12 -5.38
N LYS A 165 2.99 18.82 -5.90
CA LYS A 165 2.83 20.26 -5.66
C LYS A 165 2.70 20.60 -4.17
N ARG A 166 2.00 19.78 -3.38
CA ARG A 166 1.88 20.00 -1.93
C ARG A 166 3.20 19.76 -1.21
N MET A 167 3.96 18.76 -1.63
CA MET A 167 5.28 18.49 -1.06
C MET A 167 6.27 19.61 -1.35
N GLU A 168 6.24 20.19 -2.56
CA GLU A 168 7.06 21.35 -2.94
C GLU A 168 6.71 22.62 -2.14
N LEU A 169 5.47 22.75 -1.68
CA LEU A 169 5.03 23.92 -0.88
C LEU A 169 5.29 23.73 0.62
N ALA A 170 5.57 22.52 1.06
CA ALA A 170 5.82 22.20 2.46
C ALA A 170 7.31 22.17 2.83
N GLY A 171 8.22 22.10 1.86
CA GLY A 171 9.68 22.12 2.01
C GLY A 171 10.27 23.45 1.64
#